data_362e32a8eeeb4929beb56dbf08271a5b
#
_entry.id   362e32a8eeeb4929beb56dbf08271a5b
#
_cell.length_a   1.000
_cell.length_b   1.000
_cell.length_c   1.000
_cell.angle_alpha   90.00
_cell.angle_beta   90.00
_cell.angle_gamma   90.00
#
_symmetry.space_group_name_H-M   'P 1'
#
loop_
_entity.id
_entity.type
_entity.pdbx_description
1 polymer ?
#
loop_
_entity_poly.entity_id
_entity_poly.type
_entity_poly.pdbx_seq_one_letter_code
_entity_poly.pdbx_strand_id
1 'polypeptide(L)'
;MGQELPFFAGLPPEHRANLGLLVQAFLAAFADWLTHPVSGQEVTASVFATAPRELVRAVSLPQTVELVRSAVDTLEPRVPELATTPEAAQWLREAMLRYTRELAFAAAHVYASAAEVRGAWDARLEALVVDGLLRGDAGRALLSRTTALGWRSGDAVVALAGGAPDGEPEAVLAALHRTARELDVDVLAAVHGADLVTFVGSPGDPSAGAAQLASCFGPGPLVLGPVVTGLSSGATSGRAAVAALRAAPAWPSAPRPVASSDLLPERALAGESDARQALVAEVFQPLVDAGPDLLGTVSAYVEEAGTVDGAARVLFVHPNTVRYRLRRVAELTGQPPTEARGAFVLRVALALGRLQPQEAKNVTPSPEDEPSTSAPALSPSSKGSATDWSPSEATEPPLVSKLGRMAARPVVRPASGPGPRTR
;
A
#
# COMPACT_ATOMS: atom_id res chain seq x y z
N MET A 1 1.17 -7.14 47.24
CA MET A 1 0.95 -6.81 45.78
C MET A 1 2.05 -7.31 44.85
N GLY A 2 3.34 -7.16 45.13
CA GLY A 2 4.39 -7.59 44.19
C GLY A 2 4.58 -9.11 44.00
N GLN A 3 4.04 -9.95 44.85
CA GLN A 3 4.15 -11.42 44.79
C GLN A 3 2.95 -12.09 44.09
N GLU A 4 1.84 -11.38 43.88
CA GLU A 4 0.58 -11.96 43.37
C GLU A 4 0.32 -11.65 41.89
N LEU A 5 1.05 -10.73 41.28
CA LEU A 5 0.86 -10.33 39.88
C LEU A 5 2.08 -10.71 39.03
N PRO A 6 2.03 -11.81 38.26
CA PRO A 6 3.18 -12.31 37.48
C PRO A 6 3.76 -11.30 36.51
N PHE A 7 2.92 -10.42 35.91
CA PHE A 7 3.37 -9.40 34.96
C PHE A 7 4.14 -8.25 35.66
N PHE A 8 3.91 -8.02 36.97
CA PHE A 8 4.58 -6.95 37.71
C PHE A 8 6.09 -7.20 37.85
N ALA A 9 6.49 -8.47 37.99
CA ALA A 9 7.90 -8.85 38.11
C ALA A 9 8.68 -8.62 36.80
N GLY A 10 8.01 -8.71 35.64
CA GLY A 10 8.59 -8.50 34.32
C GLY A 10 8.71 -7.03 33.84
N LEU A 11 8.13 -6.08 34.62
CA LEU A 11 8.18 -4.67 34.23
C LEU A 11 9.51 -4.01 34.60
N PRO A 12 10.01 -3.04 33.79
CA PRO A 12 11.13 -2.17 34.15
C PRO A 12 10.89 -1.44 35.49
N PRO A 13 11.94 -1.10 36.25
CA PRO A 13 11.81 -0.45 37.55
C PRO A 13 10.97 0.84 37.54
N GLU A 14 11.13 1.66 36.54
CA GLU A 14 10.37 2.90 36.33
C GLU A 14 8.87 2.66 36.10
N HIS A 15 8.50 1.61 35.35
CA HIS A 15 7.10 1.23 35.15
C HIS A 15 6.49 0.66 36.44
N ARG A 16 7.27 -0.04 37.27
CA ARG A 16 6.81 -0.53 38.58
C ARG A 16 6.52 0.62 39.55
N ALA A 17 7.37 1.64 39.59
CA ALA A 17 7.15 2.85 40.38
C ALA A 17 5.89 3.61 39.92
N ASN A 18 5.70 3.77 38.63
CA ASN A 18 4.52 4.42 38.05
C ASN A 18 3.22 3.64 38.36
N LEU A 19 3.29 2.31 38.37
CA LEU A 19 2.14 1.46 38.74
C LEU A 19 1.78 1.65 40.21
N GLY A 20 2.77 1.79 41.10
CA GLY A 20 2.57 2.11 42.53
C GLY A 20 1.85 3.44 42.73
N LEU A 21 2.26 4.49 41.97
CA LEU A 21 1.59 5.78 41.98
C LEU A 21 0.16 5.70 41.45
N LEU A 22 -0.11 4.87 40.41
CA LEU A 22 -1.45 4.65 39.90
C LEU A 22 -2.39 4.00 40.92
N VAL A 23 -1.90 3.01 41.66
CA VAL A 23 -2.67 2.37 42.76
C VAL A 23 -2.96 3.37 43.87
N GLN A 24 -1.99 4.22 44.22
CA GLN A 24 -2.21 5.28 45.19
C GLN A 24 -3.24 6.30 44.73
N ALA A 25 -3.14 6.75 43.48
CA ALA A 25 -4.12 7.65 42.86
C ALA A 25 -5.52 7.04 42.81
N PHE A 26 -5.62 5.74 42.51
CA PHE A 26 -6.86 4.97 42.55
C PHE A 26 -7.49 4.96 43.94
N LEU A 27 -6.74 4.68 44.98
CA LEU A 27 -7.22 4.66 46.35
C LEU A 27 -7.64 6.05 46.86
N ALA A 28 -6.87 7.09 46.48
CA ALA A 28 -7.18 8.46 46.82
C ALA A 28 -8.48 8.92 46.11
N ALA A 29 -8.63 8.60 44.82
CA ALA A 29 -9.82 8.90 44.04
C ALA A 29 -11.06 8.14 44.55
N PHE A 30 -10.89 6.89 45.02
CA PHE A 30 -11.98 6.16 45.69
C PHE A 30 -12.42 6.80 47.00
N ALA A 31 -11.49 7.23 47.85
CA ALA A 31 -11.80 7.94 49.08
C ALA A 31 -12.52 9.27 48.85
N ASP A 32 -12.11 10.02 47.85
CA ASP A 32 -12.79 11.25 47.42
C ASP A 32 -14.19 10.99 46.88
N TRP A 33 -14.35 9.96 46.03
CA TRP A 33 -15.64 9.54 45.50
C TRP A 33 -16.63 9.07 46.57
N LEU A 34 -16.16 8.46 47.66
CA LEU A 34 -17.01 8.09 48.78
C LEU A 34 -17.65 9.32 49.44
N THR A 35 -16.94 10.43 49.47
CA THR A 35 -17.43 11.69 50.07
C THR A 35 -18.22 12.55 49.09
N HIS A 36 -17.88 12.46 47.81
CA HIS A 36 -18.49 13.23 46.71
C HIS A 36 -18.76 12.29 45.53
N PRO A 37 -19.86 11.54 45.49
CA PRO A 37 -20.18 10.64 44.40
C PRO A 37 -20.37 11.43 43.10
N VAL A 38 -19.39 11.32 42.17
CA VAL A 38 -19.38 11.97 40.87
C VAL A 38 -19.66 10.96 39.76
N SER A 39 -20.00 11.44 38.59
CA SER A 39 -20.27 10.61 37.40
C SER A 39 -19.01 9.88 36.91
N GLY A 40 -19.17 8.77 36.18
CA GLY A 40 -18.05 7.98 35.64
C GLY A 40 -17.05 8.77 34.78
N GLN A 41 -17.49 9.84 34.12
CA GLN A 41 -16.60 10.75 33.34
C GLN A 41 -15.61 11.52 34.24
N GLU A 42 -16.04 11.93 35.43
CA GLU A 42 -15.18 12.65 36.38
C GLU A 42 -14.21 11.69 37.10
N VAL A 43 -14.63 10.44 37.35
CA VAL A 43 -13.73 9.37 37.83
C VAL A 43 -12.62 9.10 36.80
N THR A 44 -12.97 9.06 35.53
CA THR A 44 -11.99 8.90 34.45
C THR A 44 -10.97 10.03 34.43
N ALA A 45 -11.44 11.28 34.55
CA ALA A 45 -10.59 12.46 34.56
C ALA A 45 -9.63 12.46 35.76
N SER A 46 -10.07 12.05 36.96
CA SER A 46 -9.24 12.07 38.17
C SER A 46 -8.18 10.99 38.20
N VAL A 47 -8.52 9.75 37.81
CA VAL A 47 -7.60 8.59 37.89
C VAL A 47 -6.63 8.58 36.74
N PHE A 48 -7.11 8.80 35.50
CA PHE A 48 -6.27 8.68 34.30
C PHE A 48 -5.57 9.99 33.87
N ALA A 49 -6.04 11.18 34.36
CA ALA A 49 -5.30 12.43 34.15
C ALA A 49 -3.97 12.49 34.91
N THR A 50 -3.88 11.77 36.02
CA THR A 50 -2.67 11.67 36.85
C THR A 50 -1.70 10.60 36.31
N ALA A 51 -2.19 9.69 35.47
CA ALA A 51 -1.37 8.65 34.86
C ALA A 51 -0.56 9.23 33.67
N PRO A 52 0.79 9.12 33.68
CA PRO A 52 1.58 9.48 32.52
C PRO A 52 1.09 8.77 31.25
N ARG A 53 0.97 9.47 30.12
CA ARG A 53 0.56 8.89 28.82
C ARG A 53 1.39 7.67 28.42
N GLU A 54 2.63 7.58 28.92
CA GLU A 54 3.55 6.47 28.74
C GLU A 54 3.08 5.21 29.50
N LEU A 55 2.38 5.35 30.63
CA LEU A 55 1.87 4.23 31.37
C LEU A 55 0.71 3.52 30.64
N VAL A 56 -0.18 4.27 29.98
CA VAL A 56 -1.26 3.72 29.13
C VAL A 56 -0.68 2.96 27.92
N ARG A 57 0.55 3.28 27.52
CA ARG A 57 1.27 2.55 26.47
C ARG A 57 1.98 1.29 26.99
N ALA A 58 2.42 1.30 28.25
CA ALA A 58 3.19 0.21 28.86
C ALA A 58 2.33 -0.86 29.50
N VAL A 59 1.09 -0.57 29.87
CA VAL A 59 0.16 -1.49 30.55
C VAL A 59 -1.04 -1.74 29.65
N SER A 60 -1.35 -3.00 29.35
CA SER A 60 -2.50 -3.37 28.54
C SER A 60 -3.82 -3.29 29.32
N LEU A 61 -4.97 -3.20 28.61
CA LEU A 61 -6.29 -3.23 29.25
C LEU A 61 -6.48 -4.48 30.16
N PRO A 62 -6.13 -5.71 29.73
CA PRO A 62 -6.19 -6.88 30.60
C PRO A 62 -5.37 -6.73 31.89
N GLN A 63 -4.16 -6.18 31.81
CA GLN A 63 -3.31 -5.91 32.97
C GLN A 63 -3.90 -4.85 33.92
N THR A 64 -4.55 -3.81 33.35
CA THR A 64 -5.26 -2.80 34.14
C THR A 64 -6.45 -3.40 34.86
N VAL A 65 -7.23 -4.25 34.21
CA VAL A 65 -8.35 -4.98 34.83
C VAL A 65 -7.86 -5.89 35.94
N GLU A 66 -6.77 -6.63 35.73
CA GLU A 66 -6.15 -7.50 36.74
C GLU A 66 -5.66 -6.70 37.95
N LEU A 67 -5.08 -5.52 37.74
CA LEU A 67 -4.66 -4.62 38.82
C LEU A 67 -5.84 -4.14 39.65
N VAL A 68 -6.94 -3.72 38.99
CA VAL A 68 -8.16 -3.29 39.69
C VAL A 68 -8.76 -4.43 40.51
N ARG A 69 -8.82 -5.63 39.91
CA ARG A 69 -9.31 -6.83 40.61
C ARG A 69 -8.47 -7.15 41.84
N SER A 70 -7.14 -7.17 41.72
CA SER A 70 -6.23 -7.42 42.84
C SER A 70 -6.38 -6.38 43.96
N ALA A 71 -6.64 -5.10 43.59
CA ALA A 71 -6.90 -4.07 44.58
C ALA A 71 -8.21 -4.31 45.37
N VAL A 72 -9.27 -4.71 44.66
CA VAL A 72 -10.57 -5.07 45.28
C VAL A 72 -10.41 -6.30 46.18
N ASP A 73 -9.78 -7.37 45.68
CA ASP A 73 -9.54 -8.61 46.45
C ASP A 73 -8.72 -8.38 47.73
N THR A 74 -7.86 -7.34 47.71
CA THR A 74 -7.05 -6.94 48.90
C THR A 74 -7.85 -6.13 49.89
N LEU A 75 -8.81 -5.30 49.44
CA LEU A 75 -9.60 -4.39 50.27
C LEU A 75 -10.84 -5.06 50.86
N GLU A 76 -11.50 -5.92 50.09
CA GLU A 76 -12.78 -6.54 50.49
C GLU A 76 -12.72 -7.28 51.83
N PRO A 77 -11.68 -8.11 52.14
CA PRO A 77 -11.54 -8.76 53.43
C PRO A 77 -11.36 -7.79 54.62
N ARG A 78 -10.89 -6.57 54.36
CA ARG A 78 -10.64 -5.53 55.37
C ARG A 78 -11.82 -4.62 55.61
N VAL A 79 -12.92 -4.76 54.87
CA VAL A 79 -14.12 -3.95 55.06
C VAL A 79 -14.66 -4.01 56.47
N PRO A 80 -14.69 -5.18 57.17
CA PRO A 80 -15.13 -5.25 58.57
C PRO A 80 -14.22 -4.48 59.55
N GLU A 81 -12.94 -4.29 59.20
CA GLU A 81 -11.97 -3.53 60.02
C GLU A 81 -12.14 -2.02 59.83
N LEU A 82 -12.63 -1.62 58.67
CA LEU A 82 -12.79 -0.22 58.25
C LEU A 82 -14.19 0.33 58.62
N ALA A 83 -15.20 -0.54 58.82
CA ALA A 83 -16.57 -0.16 59.10
C ALA A 83 -16.92 -0.40 60.57
N THR A 84 -17.51 0.58 61.22
CA THR A 84 -17.89 0.50 62.65
C THR A 84 -19.20 -0.21 62.89
N THR A 85 -20.04 -0.40 61.87
CA THR A 85 -21.33 -1.11 61.97
C THR A 85 -21.54 -2.04 60.77
N PRO A 86 -22.40 -3.08 60.87
CA PRO A 86 -22.72 -3.96 59.75
C PRO A 86 -23.31 -3.21 58.54
N GLU A 87 -24.13 -2.17 58.77
CA GLU A 87 -24.75 -1.37 57.73
C GLU A 87 -23.68 -0.56 57.00
N ALA A 88 -22.71 0.01 57.71
CA ALA A 88 -21.58 0.71 57.11
C ALA A 88 -20.69 -0.24 56.28
N ALA A 89 -20.51 -1.48 56.76
CA ALA A 89 -19.79 -2.49 56.01
C ALA A 89 -20.48 -2.88 54.69
N GLN A 90 -21.80 -3.03 54.73
CA GLN A 90 -22.59 -3.31 53.53
C GLN A 90 -22.52 -2.15 52.55
N TRP A 91 -22.73 -0.92 53.04
CA TRP A 91 -22.64 0.29 52.20
C TRP A 91 -21.25 0.43 51.53
N LEU A 92 -20.18 0.14 52.25
CA LEU A 92 -18.81 0.21 51.71
C LEU A 92 -18.61 -0.82 50.60
N ARG A 93 -19.12 -2.07 50.76
CA ARG A 93 -19.06 -3.09 49.72
C ARG A 93 -19.83 -2.63 48.45
N GLU A 94 -21.05 -2.10 48.62
CA GLU A 94 -21.83 -1.58 47.50
C GLU A 94 -21.12 -0.41 46.80
N ALA A 95 -20.52 0.49 47.57
CA ALA A 95 -19.74 1.61 47.07
C ALA A 95 -18.52 1.13 46.27
N MET A 96 -17.78 0.13 46.76
CA MET A 96 -16.65 -0.50 46.05
C MET A 96 -17.10 -1.11 44.73
N LEU A 97 -18.22 -1.84 44.70
CA LEU A 97 -18.76 -2.43 43.49
C LEU A 97 -19.16 -1.35 42.45
N ARG A 98 -19.81 -0.28 42.88
CA ARG A 98 -20.19 0.84 42.02
C ARG A 98 -18.96 1.54 41.43
N TYR A 99 -18.01 1.87 42.30
CA TYR A 99 -16.76 2.53 41.84
C TYR A 99 -15.95 1.66 40.90
N THR A 100 -15.81 0.37 41.20
CA THR A 100 -15.08 -0.56 40.31
C THR A 100 -15.73 -0.71 38.96
N ARG A 101 -17.07 -0.69 38.90
CA ARG A 101 -17.81 -0.70 37.64
C ARG A 101 -17.54 0.57 36.83
N GLU A 102 -17.66 1.75 37.46
CA GLU A 102 -17.37 3.03 36.77
C GLU A 102 -15.93 3.11 36.28
N LEU A 103 -14.98 2.62 37.09
CA LEU A 103 -13.57 2.58 36.71
C LEU A 103 -13.32 1.62 35.55
N ALA A 104 -13.98 0.46 35.51
CA ALA A 104 -13.86 -0.49 34.40
C ALA A 104 -14.36 0.09 33.08
N PHE A 105 -15.51 0.82 33.08
CA PHE A 105 -16.00 1.52 31.92
C PHE A 105 -15.07 2.67 31.51
N ALA A 106 -14.55 3.40 32.48
CA ALA A 106 -13.58 4.47 32.26
C ALA A 106 -12.30 3.95 31.60
N ALA A 107 -11.74 2.86 32.12
CA ALA A 107 -10.57 2.21 31.54
C ALA A 107 -10.85 1.73 30.10
N ALA A 108 -11.98 1.02 29.89
CA ALA A 108 -12.37 0.56 28.56
C ALA A 108 -12.45 1.73 27.56
N HIS A 109 -13.04 2.86 27.94
CA HIS A 109 -13.14 4.05 27.10
C HIS A 109 -11.77 4.65 26.76
N VAL A 110 -10.89 4.80 27.76
CA VAL A 110 -9.52 5.35 27.55
C VAL A 110 -8.72 4.46 26.62
N TYR A 111 -8.78 3.13 26.82
CA TYR A 111 -8.05 2.19 25.96
C TYR A 111 -8.64 2.09 24.57
N ALA A 112 -9.97 2.15 24.40
CA ALA A 112 -10.62 2.21 23.09
C ALA A 112 -10.21 3.47 22.34
N SER A 113 -10.31 4.65 22.93
CA SER A 113 -9.91 5.92 22.31
C SER A 113 -8.41 5.94 21.97
N ALA A 114 -7.55 5.39 22.83
CA ALA A 114 -6.13 5.27 22.54
C ALA A 114 -5.83 4.30 21.38
N ALA A 115 -6.61 3.23 21.24
CA ALA A 115 -6.52 2.29 20.13
C ALA A 115 -6.99 2.91 18.81
N GLU A 116 -8.10 3.68 18.83
CA GLU A 116 -8.60 4.41 17.68
C GLU A 116 -7.57 5.45 17.16
N VAL A 117 -7.02 6.26 18.07
CA VAL A 117 -5.97 7.24 17.71
C VAL A 117 -4.73 6.56 17.14
N ARG A 118 -4.34 5.41 17.70
CA ARG A 118 -3.19 4.63 17.19
C ARG A 118 -3.52 4.03 15.83
N GLY A 119 -4.70 3.44 15.65
CA GLY A 119 -5.14 2.88 14.38
C GLY A 119 -5.19 3.92 13.27
N ALA A 120 -5.72 5.11 13.53
CA ALA A 120 -5.72 6.21 12.56
C ALA A 120 -4.30 6.71 12.22
N TRP A 121 -3.38 6.72 13.20
CA TRP A 121 -1.97 7.06 12.95
C TRP A 121 -1.27 6.01 12.10
N ASP A 122 -1.45 4.72 12.43
CA ASP A 122 -0.86 3.60 11.69
C ASP A 122 -1.38 3.57 10.25
N ALA A 123 -2.69 3.75 10.02
CA ALA A 123 -3.31 3.83 8.71
C ALA A 123 -2.75 5.01 7.87
N ARG A 124 -2.56 6.18 8.52
CA ARG A 124 -1.97 7.34 7.83
C ARG A 124 -0.50 7.11 7.46
N LEU A 125 0.28 6.48 8.35
CA LEU A 125 1.67 6.12 8.06
C LEU A 125 1.75 5.08 6.94
N GLU A 126 0.85 4.11 6.94
CA GLU A 126 0.75 3.07 5.93
C GLU A 126 0.40 3.64 4.56
N ALA A 127 -0.58 4.55 4.49
CA ALA A 127 -0.93 5.25 3.26
C ALA A 127 0.27 6.04 2.69
N LEU A 128 1.05 6.72 3.53
CA LEU A 128 2.27 7.41 3.09
C LEU A 128 3.33 6.45 2.54
N VAL A 129 3.42 5.24 3.09
CA VAL A 129 4.34 4.19 2.61
C VAL A 129 3.87 3.65 1.26
N VAL A 130 2.59 3.30 1.13
CA VAL A 130 2.00 2.82 -0.12
C VAL A 130 2.14 3.86 -1.24
N ASP A 131 1.85 5.13 -0.94
CA ASP A 131 2.06 6.25 -1.87
C ASP A 131 3.51 6.38 -2.32
N GLY A 132 4.45 6.28 -1.38
CA GLY A 132 5.87 6.30 -1.66
C GLY A 132 6.27 5.14 -2.58
N LEU A 133 5.81 3.92 -2.29
CA LEU A 133 6.05 2.75 -3.13
C LEU A 133 5.50 2.95 -4.55
N LEU A 134 4.27 3.44 -4.70
CA LEU A 134 3.68 3.69 -6.03
C LEU A 134 4.44 4.75 -6.83
N ARG A 135 5.02 5.76 -6.17
CA ARG A 135 5.90 6.74 -6.83
C ARG A 135 7.28 6.20 -7.17
N GLY A 136 7.70 5.11 -6.55
CA GLY A 136 9.04 4.54 -6.72
C GLY A 136 10.07 5.07 -5.72
N ASP A 137 9.60 5.62 -4.61
CA ASP A 137 10.46 6.07 -3.51
C ASP A 137 10.96 4.84 -2.73
N ALA A 138 12.16 4.34 -3.06
CA ALA A 138 12.78 3.19 -2.38
C ALA A 138 13.84 3.62 -1.34
N GLY A 139 13.76 4.83 -0.81
CA GLY A 139 14.75 5.38 0.12
C GLY A 139 14.74 4.69 1.50
N ARG A 140 15.88 4.79 2.23
CA ARG A 140 16.02 4.21 3.58
C ARG A 140 14.92 4.65 4.56
N ALA A 141 14.44 5.88 4.43
CA ALA A 141 13.37 6.41 5.27
C ALA A 141 12.05 5.66 5.07
N LEU A 142 11.72 5.26 3.83
CA LEU A 142 10.54 4.44 3.54
C LEU A 142 10.69 3.06 4.16
N LEU A 143 11.81 2.38 3.93
CA LEU A 143 12.08 1.04 4.49
C LEU A 143 12.06 1.02 6.02
N SER A 144 12.57 2.07 6.68
CA SER A 144 12.47 2.20 8.14
C SER A 144 11.02 2.30 8.63
N ARG A 145 10.15 2.98 7.87
CA ARG A 145 8.71 3.08 8.19
C ARG A 145 7.99 1.74 8.02
N THR A 146 8.34 0.95 7.01
CA THR A 146 7.74 -0.37 6.81
C THR A 146 8.05 -1.33 7.96
N THR A 147 9.30 -1.28 8.46
CA THR A 147 9.68 -2.05 9.65
C THR A 147 8.89 -1.60 10.89
N ALA A 148 8.66 -0.29 11.06
CA ALA A 148 7.84 0.24 12.16
C ALA A 148 6.36 -0.20 12.07
N LEU A 149 5.85 -0.44 10.86
CA LEU A 149 4.51 -1.00 10.59
C LEU A 149 4.45 -2.54 10.74
N GLY A 150 5.57 -3.19 11.09
CA GLY A 150 5.62 -4.63 11.32
C GLY A 150 5.89 -5.47 10.06
N TRP A 151 6.32 -4.87 8.94
CA TRP A 151 6.72 -5.60 7.76
C TRP A 151 7.97 -6.44 8.02
N ARG A 152 7.87 -7.76 7.86
CA ARG A 152 8.93 -8.74 8.13
C ARG A 152 9.48 -9.37 6.85
N SER A 153 8.63 -9.52 5.85
CA SER A 153 8.94 -10.23 4.61
C SER A 153 9.92 -9.46 3.74
N GLY A 154 10.93 -10.16 3.22
CA GLY A 154 11.98 -9.55 2.42
C GLY A 154 12.06 -10.01 0.98
N ASP A 155 11.63 -11.24 0.65
CA ASP A 155 12.10 -11.88 -0.58
C ASP A 155 11.18 -11.71 -1.78
N ALA A 156 9.89 -11.87 -1.63
CA ALA A 156 8.95 -11.72 -2.73
C ALA A 156 7.75 -10.85 -2.33
N VAL A 157 7.36 -9.96 -3.23
CA VAL A 157 6.27 -8.99 -3.04
C VAL A 157 5.40 -8.94 -4.27
N VAL A 158 4.09 -8.88 -4.07
CA VAL A 158 3.10 -8.64 -5.13
C VAL A 158 2.14 -7.53 -4.70
N ALA A 159 1.74 -6.68 -5.63
CA ALA A 159 0.68 -5.73 -5.40
C ALA A 159 -0.68 -6.29 -5.84
N LEU A 160 -1.71 -5.97 -5.07
CA LEU A 160 -3.11 -6.28 -5.37
C LEU A 160 -3.88 -4.96 -5.41
N ALA A 161 -4.63 -4.70 -6.47
CA ALA A 161 -5.43 -3.50 -6.64
C ALA A 161 -6.86 -3.84 -7.06
N GLY A 162 -7.83 -3.21 -6.43
CA GLY A 162 -9.26 -3.43 -6.71
C GLY A 162 -10.13 -2.39 -6.03
N GLY A 163 -11.45 -2.43 -6.23
CA GLY A 163 -12.35 -1.53 -5.54
C GLY A 163 -12.30 -1.73 -4.02
N ALA A 164 -12.34 -0.64 -3.26
CA ALA A 164 -12.51 -0.73 -1.81
C ALA A 164 -13.94 -1.25 -1.49
N PRO A 165 -14.12 -2.08 -0.47
CA PRO A 165 -15.45 -2.41 0.02
C PRO A 165 -16.10 -1.17 0.68
N ASP A 166 -17.44 -1.21 0.81
CA ASP A 166 -18.18 -0.17 1.51
C ASP A 166 -17.77 -0.10 2.99
N GLY A 167 -17.59 1.10 3.50
CA GLY A 167 -17.26 1.35 4.90
C GLY A 167 -16.20 2.44 5.09
N GLU A 168 -15.91 2.73 6.36
CA GLU A 168 -14.84 3.66 6.71
C GLU A 168 -13.46 3.04 6.39
N PRO A 169 -12.53 3.81 5.82
CA PRO A 169 -11.21 3.32 5.42
C PRO A 169 -10.46 2.55 6.52
N GLU A 170 -10.55 3.02 7.75
CA GLU A 170 -9.90 2.39 8.91
C GLU A 170 -10.48 1.00 9.20
N ALA A 171 -11.81 0.83 9.05
CA ALA A 171 -12.47 -0.46 9.25
C ALA A 171 -12.10 -1.46 8.13
N VAL A 172 -12.01 -0.99 6.88
CA VAL A 172 -11.56 -1.77 5.73
C VAL A 172 -10.14 -2.27 5.94
N LEU A 173 -9.21 -1.39 6.31
CA LEU A 173 -7.82 -1.75 6.59
C LEU A 173 -7.69 -2.70 7.78
N ALA A 174 -8.45 -2.47 8.85
CA ALA A 174 -8.46 -3.35 10.02
C ALA A 174 -8.95 -4.78 9.69
N ALA A 175 -9.95 -4.92 8.81
CA ALA A 175 -10.44 -6.20 8.32
C ALA A 175 -9.38 -6.91 7.48
N LEU A 176 -8.74 -6.19 6.54
CA LEU A 176 -7.65 -6.69 5.70
C LEU A 176 -6.47 -7.21 6.56
N HIS A 177 -6.01 -6.42 7.52
CA HIS A 177 -4.92 -6.81 8.41
C HIS A 177 -5.26 -8.01 9.29
N ARG A 178 -6.53 -8.19 9.66
CA ARG A 178 -6.97 -9.37 10.41
C ARG A 178 -6.84 -10.62 9.55
N THR A 179 -7.37 -10.60 8.34
CA THR A 179 -7.27 -11.70 7.39
C THR A 179 -5.81 -12.00 7.02
N ALA A 180 -4.99 -10.98 6.81
CA ALA A 180 -3.57 -11.15 6.52
C ALA A 180 -2.81 -11.87 7.65
N ARG A 181 -3.13 -11.56 8.91
CA ARG A 181 -2.56 -12.27 10.08
C ARG A 181 -2.99 -13.73 10.16
N GLU A 182 -4.26 -14.03 9.81
CA GLU A 182 -4.75 -15.41 9.75
C GLU A 182 -4.04 -16.22 8.65
N LEU A 183 -3.61 -15.56 7.58
CA LEU A 183 -2.88 -16.15 6.45
C LEU A 183 -1.36 -16.14 6.63
N ASP A 184 -0.84 -15.55 7.72
CA ASP A 184 0.59 -15.32 7.98
C ASP A 184 1.32 -14.64 6.81
N VAL A 185 0.69 -13.62 6.23
CA VAL A 185 1.27 -12.77 5.20
C VAL A 185 1.43 -11.34 5.72
N ASP A 186 2.49 -10.67 5.29
CA ASP A 186 2.66 -9.25 5.57
C ASP A 186 1.89 -8.42 4.53
N VAL A 187 1.23 -7.36 4.98
CA VAL A 187 0.50 -6.45 4.11
C VAL A 187 0.83 -5.00 4.43
N LEU A 188 0.83 -4.16 3.39
CA LEU A 188 0.79 -2.71 3.45
C LEU A 188 -0.32 -2.26 2.50
N ALA A 189 -1.30 -1.54 3.00
CA ALA A 189 -2.48 -1.19 2.24
C ALA A 189 -2.87 0.28 2.39
N ALA A 190 -3.52 0.81 1.37
CA ALA A 190 -4.11 2.15 1.41
C ALA A 190 -5.36 2.21 0.55
N VAL A 191 -6.34 2.98 1.01
CA VAL A 191 -7.54 3.32 0.25
C VAL A 191 -7.29 4.65 -0.48
N HIS A 192 -7.40 4.63 -1.80
CA HIS A 192 -7.23 5.79 -2.69
C HIS A 192 -8.55 6.09 -3.41
N GLY A 193 -9.35 6.96 -2.86
CA GLY A 193 -10.70 7.21 -3.38
C GLY A 193 -11.58 5.96 -3.26
N ALA A 194 -11.95 5.38 -4.40
CA ALA A 194 -12.75 4.15 -4.46
C ALA A 194 -11.91 2.87 -4.53
N ASP A 195 -10.58 2.97 -4.65
CA ASP A 195 -9.69 1.84 -4.86
C ASP A 195 -8.92 1.49 -3.59
N LEU A 196 -8.74 0.20 -3.34
CA LEU A 196 -7.85 -0.37 -2.33
C LEU A 196 -6.62 -0.92 -3.02
N VAL A 197 -5.44 -0.46 -2.62
CA VAL A 197 -4.14 -0.96 -3.09
C VAL A 197 -3.42 -1.61 -1.93
N THR A 198 -2.95 -2.84 -2.13
CA THR A 198 -2.29 -3.64 -1.09
C THR A 198 -1.01 -4.25 -1.65
N PHE A 199 0.09 -4.10 -0.94
CA PHE A 199 1.32 -4.86 -1.17
C PHE A 199 1.31 -6.07 -0.22
N VAL A 200 1.54 -7.24 -0.77
CA VAL A 200 1.55 -8.51 -0.03
C VAL A 200 2.94 -9.11 -0.10
N GLY A 201 3.50 -9.43 1.05
CA GLY A 201 4.78 -10.11 1.18
C GLY A 201 4.62 -11.46 1.86
N SER A 202 5.36 -12.45 1.40
CA SER A 202 5.37 -13.80 1.97
C SER A 202 6.75 -14.44 1.82
N PRO A 203 7.17 -15.33 2.74
CA PRO A 203 8.37 -16.15 2.55
C PRO A 203 8.29 -17.11 1.35
N GLY A 204 7.07 -17.42 0.87
CA GLY A 204 6.81 -18.27 -0.30
C GLY A 204 6.28 -17.48 -1.49
N ASP A 205 5.25 -18.03 -2.15
CA ASP A 205 4.57 -17.34 -3.26
C ASP A 205 3.56 -16.32 -2.72
N PRO A 206 3.84 -15.01 -2.83
CA PRO A 206 2.94 -13.98 -2.34
C PRO A 206 1.63 -13.92 -3.15
N SER A 207 1.58 -14.45 -4.38
CA SER A 207 0.40 -14.44 -5.24
C SER A 207 -0.72 -15.30 -4.67
N ALA A 208 -0.38 -16.45 -4.08
CA ALA A 208 -1.35 -17.32 -3.43
C ALA A 208 -2.00 -16.65 -2.21
N GLY A 209 -1.19 -15.98 -1.37
CA GLY A 209 -1.69 -15.19 -0.23
C GLY A 209 -2.54 -14.01 -0.70
N ALA A 210 -2.09 -13.29 -1.72
CA ALA A 210 -2.83 -12.17 -2.29
C ALA A 210 -4.19 -12.61 -2.87
N ALA A 211 -4.27 -13.77 -3.53
CA ALA A 211 -5.53 -14.31 -4.04
C ALA A 211 -6.54 -14.61 -2.92
N GLN A 212 -6.07 -15.07 -1.74
CA GLN A 212 -6.92 -15.31 -0.58
C GLN A 212 -7.46 -14.02 0.06
N LEU A 213 -6.75 -12.90 -0.11
CA LEU A 213 -7.23 -11.57 0.31
C LEU A 213 -8.32 -11.00 -0.61
N ALA A 214 -8.69 -11.68 -1.71
CA ALA A 214 -9.71 -11.22 -2.66
C ALA A 214 -11.08 -10.92 -2.02
N SER A 215 -11.43 -11.60 -0.93
CA SER A 215 -12.64 -11.36 -0.15
C SER A 215 -12.65 -10.04 0.61
N CYS A 216 -11.49 -9.43 0.83
CA CYS A 216 -11.34 -8.13 1.49
C CYS A 216 -11.56 -6.94 0.55
N PHE A 217 -11.76 -7.19 -0.75
CA PHE A 217 -11.99 -6.16 -1.76
C PHE A 217 -13.47 -6.09 -2.13
N GLY A 218 -13.91 -4.90 -2.50
CA GLY A 218 -15.24 -4.64 -3.01
C GLY A 218 -15.54 -5.37 -4.33
N PRO A 219 -16.75 -5.25 -4.86
CA PRO A 219 -17.13 -5.86 -6.12
C PRO A 219 -16.35 -5.27 -7.30
N GLY A 220 -16.29 -6.00 -8.43
CA GLY A 220 -15.62 -5.56 -9.65
C GLY A 220 -14.24 -6.16 -9.87
N PRO A 221 -13.44 -5.58 -10.76
CA PRO A 221 -12.13 -6.10 -11.11
C PRO A 221 -11.17 -6.12 -9.92
N LEU A 222 -10.32 -7.15 -9.88
CA LEU A 222 -9.25 -7.28 -8.90
C LEU A 222 -8.00 -7.72 -9.66
N VAL A 223 -6.92 -7.00 -9.51
CA VAL A 223 -5.72 -7.15 -10.34
C VAL A 223 -4.50 -7.44 -9.48
N LEU A 224 -3.73 -8.45 -9.89
CA LEU A 224 -2.40 -8.75 -9.37
C LEU A 224 -1.32 -8.10 -10.24
N GLY A 225 -0.41 -7.37 -9.63
CA GLY A 225 0.84 -6.94 -10.25
C GLY A 225 1.81 -8.10 -10.48
N PRO A 226 2.94 -7.88 -11.15
CA PRO A 226 3.99 -8.88 -11.23
C PRO A 226 4.63 -9.11 -9.84
N VAL A 227 5.03 -10.35 -9.57
CA VAL A 227 5.85 -10.67 -8.39
C VAL A 227 7.24 -10.04 -8.58
N VAL A 228 7.71 -9.33 -7.57
CA VAL A 228 9.01 -8.65 -7.57
C VAL A 228 9.84 -9.05 -6.36
N THR A 229 11.15 -8.90 -6.47
CA THR A 229 12.07 -9.20 -5.37
C THR A 229 12.19 -8.01 -4.45
N GLY A 230 11.72 -8.17 -3.22
CA GLY A 230 11.79 -7.18 -2.17
C GLY A 230 10.86 -5.97 -2.37
N LEU A 231 10.55 -5.31 -1.28
CA LEU A 231 9.63 -4.16 -1.25
C LEU A 231 10.19 -2.93 -2.01
N SER A 232 11.53 -2.82 -2.14
CA SER A 232 12.18 -1.77 -2.93
C SER A 232 11.78 -1.78 -4.41
N SER A 233 11.44 -2.96 -4.94
CA SER A 233 10.93 -3.14 -6.30
C SER A 233 9.40 -3.08 -6.39
N GLY A 234 8.72 -2.84 -5.27
CA GLY A 234 7.25 -2.81 -5.17
C GLY A 234 6.58 -1.82 -6.12
N ALA A 235 7.26 -0.73 -6.47
CA ALA A 235 6.78 0.25 -7.45
C ALA A 235 6.39 -0.39 -8.79
N THR A 236 7.17 -1.36 -9.27
CA THR A 236 6.87 -2.05 -10.53
C THR A 236 5.57 -2.84 -10.43
N SER A 237 5.40 -3.59 -9.33
CA SER A 237 4.17 -4.36 -9.09
C SER A 237 2.96 -3.46 -8.89
N GLY A 238 3.08 -2.43 -8.04
CA GLY A 238 1.98 -1.53 -7.71
C GLY A 238 1.49 -0.72 -8.90
N ARG A 239 2.40 -0.13 -9.67
CA ARG A 239 2.03 0.63 -10.88
C ARG A 239 1.37 -0.24 -11.93
N ALA A 240 1.89 -1.45 -12.15
CA ALA A 240 1.29 -2.40 -13.08
C ALA A 240 -0.12 -2.82 -12.64
N ALA A 241 -0.33 -3.08 -11.34
CA ALA A 241 -1.65 -3.43 -10.80
C ALA A 241 -2.66 -2.27 -10.94
N VAL A 242 -2.27 -1.06 -10.57
CA VAL A 242 -3.14 0.13 -10.65
C VAL A 242 -3.46 0.50 -12.11
N ALA A 243 -2.48 0.44 -13.02
CA ALA A 243 -2.72 0.70 -14.43
C ALA A 243 -3.65 -0.35 -15.05
N ALA A 244 -3.44 -1.63 -14.70
CA ALA A 244 -4.29 -2.71 -15.15
C ALA A 244 -5.70 -2.64 -14.57
N LEU A 245 -5.88 -2.21 -13.31
CA LEU A 245 -7.20 -1.99 -12.72
C LEU A 245 -8.03 -0.98 -13.53
N ARG A 246 -7.40 0.11 -14.00
CA ARG A 246 -8.06 1.11 -14.85
C ARG A 246 -8.46 0.56 -16.22
N ALA A 247 -7.69 -0.39 -16.75
CA ALA A 247 -7.95 -1.01 -18.05
C ALA A 247 -8.89 -2.24 -17.96
N ALA A 248 -9.02 -2.84 -16.79
CA ALA A 248 -9.79 -4.07 -16.57
C ALA A 248 -11.26 -4.01 -17.00
N PRO A 249 -11.98 -2.88 -16.93
CA PRO A 249 -13.36 -2.80 -17.45
C PRO A 249 -13.48 -3.13 -18.95
N ALA A 250 -12.40 -3.05 -19.72
CA ALA A 250 -12.39 -3.44 -21.13
C ALA A 250 -12.43 -4.97 -21.36
N TRP A 251 -12.22 -5.76 -20.29
CA TRP A 251 -12.37 -7.22 -20.29
C TRP A 251 -13.34 -7.68 -19.20
N PRO A 252 -14.67 -7.56 -19.41
CA PRO A 252 -15.67 -7.84 -18.36
C PRO A 252 -15.67 -9.28 -17.85
N SER A 253 -15.18 -10.25 -18.64
CA SER A 253 -15.07 -11.67 -18.28
C SER A 253 -13.70 -12.06 -17.75
N ALA A 254 -12.85 -11.09 -17.37
CA ALA A 254 -11.56 -11.37 -16.75
C ALA A 254 -11.72 -12.19 -15.46
N PRO A 255 -10.80 -13.12 -15.18
CA PRO A 255 -10.79 -13.82 -13.90
C PRO A 255 -10.58 -12.85 -12.73
N ARG A 256 -10.94 -13.27 -11.53
CA ARG A 256 -10.77 -12.45 -10.31
C ARG A 256 -10.03 -13.24 -9.22
N PRO A 257 -8.80 -12.89 -8.88
CA PRO A 257 -7.98 -11.83 -9.48
C PRO A 257 -7.48 -12.17 -10.89
N VAL A 258 -7.15 -11.11 -11.67
CA VAL A 258 -6.50 -11.21 -12.98
C VAL A 258 -5.06 -10.69 -12.89
N ALA A 259 -4.12 -11.32 -13.55
CA ALA A 259 -2.75 -10.81 -13.61
C ALA A 259 -2.68 -9.55 -14.50
N SER A 260 -1.88 -8.58 -14.10
CA SER A 260 -1.68 -7.35 -14.89
C SER A 260 -1.03 -7.61 -16.26
N SER A 261 -0.29 -8.71 -16.41
CA SER A 261 0.24 -9.21 -17.67
C SER A 261 -0.86 -9.68 -18.63
N ASP A 262 -1.92 -10.26 -18.10
CA ASP A 262 -3.05 -10.71 -18.93
C ASP A 262 -3.85 -9.53 -19.50
N LEU A 263 -3.74 -8.36 -18.90
CA LEU A 263 -4.40 -7.12 -19.34
C LEU A 263 -3.49 -6.22 -20.19
N LEU A 264 -2.35 -6.71 -20.69
CA LEU A 264 -1.44 -5.93 -21.54
C LEU A 264 -2.14 -5.31 -22.76
N PRO A 265 -3.03 -5.99 -23.51
CA PRO A 265 -3.69 -5.37 -24.65
C PRO A 265 -4.60 -4.20 -24.24
N GLU A 266 -5.38 -4.34 -23.17
CA GLU A 266 -6.28 -3.32 -22.64
C GLU A 266 -5.49 -2.11 -22.13
N ARG A 267 -4.40 -2.34 -21.41
CA ARG A 267 -3.47 -1.32 -20.92
C ARG A 267 -2.83 -0.56 -22.08
N ALA A 268 -2.38 -1.29 -23.10
CA ALA A 268 -1.80 -0.70 -24.30
C ALA A 268 -2.80 0.18 -25.07
N LEU A 269 -4.06 -0.27 -25.19
CA LEU A 269 -5.16 0.50 -25.78
C LEU A 269 -5.55 1.70 -24.91
N ALA A 270 -5.44 1.61 -23.58
CA ALA A 270 -5.63 2.71 -22.66
C ALA A 270 -4.49 3.76 -22.71
N GLY A 271 -3.44 3.51 -23.49
CA GLY A 271 -2.37 4.49 -23.74
C GLY A 271 -1.10 4.26 -22.93
N GLU A 272 -0.98 3.17 -22.16
CA GLU A 272 0.20 2.88 -21.36
C GLU A 272 1.39 2.46 -22.24
N SER A 273 2.49 3.22 -22.15
CA SER A 273 3.71 2.99 -22.97
C SER A 273 4.38 1.67 -22.62
N ASP A 274 4.46 1.33 -21.35
CA ASP A 274 5.13 0.13 -20.88
C ASP A 274 4.41 -1.13 -21.35
N ALA A 275 3.06 -1.12 -21.34
CA ALA A 275 2.27 -2.23 -21.86
C ALA A 275 2.39 -2.39 -23.39
N ARG A 276 2.51 -1.27 -24.13
CA ARG A 276 2.79 -1.33 -25.57
C ARG A 276 4.15 -1.95 -25.86
N GLN A 277 5.18 -1.53 -25.13
CA GLN A 277 6.52 -2.06 -25.27
C GLN A 277 6.58 -3.55 -24.90
N ALA A 278 5.93 -3.93 -23.80
CA ALA A 278 5.84 -5.31 -23.38
C ALA A 278 5.16 -6.21 -24.42
N LEU A 279 4.01 -5.80 -24.96
CA LEU A 279 3.34 -6.56 -26.03
C LEU A 279 4.19 -6.73 -27.28
N VAL A 280 4.94 -5.71 -27.65
CA VAL A 280 5.85 -5.84 -28.80
C VAL A 280 7.00 -6.76 -28.46
N ALA A 281 7.63 -6.63 -27.31
CA ALA A 281 8.77 -7.44 -26.92
C ALA A 281 8.40 -8.92 -26.68
N GLU A 282 7.24 -9.18 -26.06
CA GLU A 282 6.85 -10.53 -25.63
C GLU A 282 6.05 -11.29 -26.69
N VAL A 283 5.34 -10.59 -27.59
CA VAL A 283 4.45 -11.22 -28.56
C VAL A 283 4.89 -10.97 -30.02
N PHE A 284 5.13 -9.71 -30.39
CA PHE A 284 5.44 -9.37 -31.78
C PHE A 284 6.88 -9.74 -32.16
N GLN A 285 7.86 -9.38 -31.34
CA GLN A 285 9.27 -9.62 -31.67
C GLN A 285 9.61 -11.12 -31.81
N PRO A 286 9.13 -12.04 -30.96
CA PRO A 286 9.33 -13.47 -31.19
C PRO A 286 8.79 -14.00 -32.51
N LEU A 287 7.71 -13.40 -33.03
CA LEU A 287 7.13 -13.75 -34.33
C LEU A 287 8.02 -13.24 -35.48
N VAL A 288 8.59 -12.05 -35.35
CA VAL A 288 9.55 -11.50 -36.31
C VAL A 288 10.81 -12.35 -36.37
N ASP A 289 11.36 -12.71 -35.22
CA ASP A 289 12.59 -13.52 -35.09
C ASP A 289 12.41 -14.96 -35.62
N ALA A 290 11.21 -15.50 -35.48
CA ALA A 290 10.83 -16.82 -36.00
C ALA A 290 10.68 -16.85 -37.54
N GLY A 291 10.67 -15.69 -38.19
CA GLY A 291 10.68 -15.54 -39.64
C GLY A 291 9.34 -15.17 -40.26
N PRO A 292 9.37 -14.76 -41.52
CA PRO A 292 8.23 -14.16 -42.24
C PRO A 292 7.05 -15.13 -42.39
N ASP A 293 7.31 -16.42 -42.40
CA ASP A 293 6.28 -17.46 -42.58
C ASP A 293 5.29 -17.52 -41.41
N LEU A 294 5.78 -17.41 -40.16
CA LEU A 294 4.92 -17.44 -38.98
C LEU A 294 4.19 -16.10 -38.83
N LEU A 295 4.91 -14.99 -38.96
CA LEU A 295 4.32 -13.65 -38.91
C LEU A 295 3.26 -13.47 -39.99
N GLY A 296 3.54 -13.89 -41.24
CA GLY A 296 2.59 -13.85 -42.34
C GLY A 296 1.36 -14.75 -42.09
N THR A 297 1.57 -15.93 -41.50
CA THR A 297 0.47 -16.86 -41.21
C THR A 297 -0.49 -16.31 -40.16
N VAL A 298 0.02 -15.78 -39.04
CA VAL A 298 -0.83 -15.20 -37.99
C VAL A 298 -1.53 -13.93 -38.49
N SER A 299 -0.85 -13.10 -39.31
CA SER A 299 -1.44 -11.92 -39.93
C SER A 299 -2.61 -12.30 -40.84
N ALA A 300 -2.40 -13.22 -41.80
CA ALA A 300 -3.44 -13.68 -42.70
C ALA A 300 -4.63 -14.33 -41.92
N TYR A 301 -4.33 -15.14 -40.90
CA TYR A 301 -5.36 -15.77 -40.07
C TYR A 301 -6.24 -14.72 -39.35
N VAL A 302 -5.64 -13.70 -38.78
CA VAL A 302 -6.36 -12.61 -38.07
C VAL A 302 -7.19 -11.75 -39.06
N GLU A 303 -6.65 -11.50 -40.24
CA GLU A 303 -7.30 -10.71 -41.30
C GLU A 303 -8.47 -11.49 -41.95
N GLU A 304 -8.34 -12.81 -42.10
CA GLU A 304 -9.39 -13.69 -42.60
C GLU A 304 -10.39 -14.14 -41.50
N ALA A 305 -10.63 -13.31 -40.52
CA ALA A 305 -11.60 -13.54 -39.44
C ALA A 305 -11.40 -14.84 -38.67
N GLY A 306 -10.19 -15.33 -38.52
CA GLY A 306 -9.85 -16.56 -37.79
C GLY A 306 -10.21 -17.85 -38.57
N THR A 307 -10.24 -17.81 -39.90
CA THR A 307 -10.49 -19.00 -40.69
C THR A 307 -9.20 -19.60 -41.27
N VAL A 308 -8.96 -20.87 -40.98
CA VAL A 308 -7.77 -21.60 -41.45
C VAL A 308 -7.78 -21.69 -42.99
N ASP A 309 -8.93 -21.93 -43.57
CA ASP A 309 -9.09 -22.07 -45.03
C ASP A 309 -8.95 -20.74 -45.75
N GLY A 310 -9.37 -19.62 -45.12
CA GLY A 310 -9.13 -18.27 -45.62
C GLY A 310 -7.65 -17.98 -45.67
N ALA A 311 -6.96 -18.12 -44.53
CA ALA A 311 -5.52 -17.93 -44.45
C ALA A 311 -4.74 -18.83 -45.41
N ALA A 312 -5.13 -20.11 -45.57
CA ALA A 312 -4.50 -21.04 -46.49
C ALA A 312 -4.60 -20.56 -47.94
N ARG A 313 -5.77 -20.04 -48.35
CA ARG A 313 -5.97 -19.47 -49.68
C ARG A 313 -5.11 -18.25 -49.96
N VAL A 314 -5.08 -17.30 -49.00
CA VAL A 314 -4.29 -16.10 -49.10
C VAL A 314 -2.80 -16.39 -49.20
N LEU A 315 -2.32 -17.36 -48.42
CA LEU A 315 -0.91 -17.74 -48.35
C LEU A 315 -0.49 -18.75 -49.43
N PHE A 316 -1.41 -19.27 -50.20
CA PHE A 316 -1.16 -20.36 -51.18
C PHE A 316 -0.52 -21.61 -50.56
N VAL A 317 -0.94 -21.99 -49.36
CA VAL A 317 -0.48 -23.19 -48.66
C VAL A 317 -1.60 -24.13 -48.26
N HIS A 318 -1.28 -25.38 -47.94
CA HIS A 318 -2.27 -26.33 -47.46
C HIS A 318 -2.81 -25.94 -46.05
N PRO A 319 -4.10 -26.14 -45.73
CA PRO A 319 -4.66 -25.83 -44.40
C PRO A 319 -3.94 -26.48 -43.23
N ASN A 320 -3.36 -27.66 -43.41
CA ASN A 320 -2.56 -28.30 -42.37
C ASN A 320 -1.26 -27.52 -42.05
N THR A 321 -0.67 -26.87 -43.07
CA THR A 321 0.51 -26.02 -42.85
C THR A 321 0.12 -24.81 -42.00
N VAL A 322 -1.05 -24.20 -42.25
CA VAL A 322 -1.57 -23.11 -41.42
C VAL A 322 -1.80 -23.58 -39.97
N ARG A 323 -2.45 -24.74 -39.76
CA ARG A 323 -2.66 -25.29 -38.40
C ARG A 323 -1.34 -25.54 -37.68
N TYR A 324 -0.36 -26.07 -38.34
CA TYR A 324 0.97 -26.30 -37.77
C TYR A 324 1.64 -24.98 -37.36
N ARG A 325 1.63 -23.98 -38.25
CA ARG A 325 2.22 -22.67 -37.97
C ARG A 325 1.49 -21.94 -36.86
N LEU A 326 0.14 -21.98 -36.77
CA LEU A 326 -0.63 -21.40 -35.67
C LEU A 326 -0.33 -22.05 -34.31
N ARG A 327 -0.09 -23.38 -34.29
CA ARG A 327 0.37 -24.06 -33.07
C ARG A 327 1.74 -23.53 -32.65
N ARG A 328 2.64 -23.35 -33.61
CA ARG A 328 3.97 -22.80 -33.32
C ARG A 328 3.91 -21.36 -32.82
N VAL A 329 2.98 -20.55 -33.33
CA VAL A 329 2.68 -19.20 -32.79
C VAL A 329 2.28 -19.28 -31.32
N ALA A 330 1.35 -20.19 -30.98
CA ALA A 330 0.91 -20.38 -29.59
C ALA A 330 2.08 -20.81 -28.68
N GLU A 331 2.96 -21.70 -29.13
CA GLU A 331 4.13 -22.14 -28.37
C GLU A 331 5.15 -21.03 -28.13
N LEU A 332 5.33 -20.15 -29.12
CA LEU A 332 6.30 -19.06 -29.02
C LEU A 332 5.82 -17.87 -28.18
N THR A 333 4.54 -17.54 -28.30
CA THR A 333 3.97 -16.32 -27.70
C THR A 333 3.15 -16.59 -26.45
N GLY A 334 2.83 -17.85 -26.14
CA GLY A 334 1.87 -18.19 -25.10
C GLY A 334 0.42 -17.80 -25.45
N GLN A 335 0.16 -17.34 -26.71
CA GLN A 335 -1.14 -16.83 -27.13
C GLN A 335 -1.74 -17.73 -28.21
N PRO A 336 -2.72 -18.60 -27.87
CA PRO A 336 -3.38 -19.46 -28.86
C PRO A 336 -4.21 -18.63 -29.84
N PRO A 337 -3.87 -18.58 -31.16
CA PRO A 337 -4.61 -17.78 -32.13
C PRO A 337 -6.06 -18.23 -32.33
N THR A 338 -6.37 -19.48 -31.98
CA THR A 338 -7.70 -20.09 -32.12
C THR A 338 -8.67 -19.75 -30.97
N GLU A 339 -8.13 -19.20 -29.90
CA GLU A 339 -8.91 -18.75 -28.75
C GLU A 339 -9.21 -17.24 -28.88
N ALA A 340 -10.40 -16.83 -28.45
CA ALA A 340 -10.83 -15.42 -28.58
C ALA A 340 -9.85 -14.45 -27.89
N ARG A 341 -9.34 -14.83 -26.70
CA ARG A 341 -8.39 -14.02 -25.97
C ARG A 341 -7.04 -13.95 -26.67
N GLY A 342 -6.47 -15.07 -27.04
CA GLY A 342 -5.19 -15.14 -27.77
C GLY A 342 -5.25 -14.40 -29.11
N ALA A 343 -6.31 -14.55 -29.87
CA ALA A 343 -6.54 -13.81 -31.11
C ALA A 343 -6.58 -12.29 -30.90
N PHE A 344 -7.21 -11.82 -29.82
CA PHE A 344 -7.24 -10.40 -29.48
C PHE A 344 -5.85 -9.87 -29.12
N VAL A 345 -5.12 -10.57 -28.25
CA VAL A 345 -3.73 -10.20 -27.86
C VAL A 345 -2.85 -10.10 -29.11
N LEU A 346 -2.88 -11.12 -29.97
CA LEU A 346 -2.09 -11.16 -31.21
C LEU A 346 -2.46 -10.01 -32.16
N ARG A 347 -3.75 -9.70 -32.30
CA ARG A 347 -4.21 -8.59 -33.15
C ARG A 347 -3.64 -7.25 -32.69
N VAL A 348 -3.71 -6.98 -31.38
CA VAL A 348 -3.17 -5.75 -30.79
C VAL A 348 -1.64 -5.70 -30.93
N ALA A 349 -0.95 -6.81 -30.64
CA ALA A 349 0.50 -6.91 -30.76
C ALA A 349 0.98 -6.68 -32.21
N LEU A 350 0.32 -7.29 -33.21
CA LEU A 350 0.61 -7.08 -34.63
C LEU A 350 0.42 -5.64 -35.05
N ALA A 351 -0.67 -4.99 -34.60
CA ALA A 351 -0.92 -3.59 -34.89
C ALA A 351 0.16 -2.67 -34.30
N LEU A 352 0.51 -2.88 -33.04
CA LEU A 352 1.54 -2.10 -32.35
C LEU A 352 2.93 -2.33 -32.93
N GLY A 353 3.27 -3.57 -33.28
CA GLY A 353 4.55 -3.89 -33.91
C GLY A 353 4.73 -3.25 -35.29
N ARG A 354 3.65 -3.16 -36.08
CA ARG A 354 3.65 -2.48 -37.38
C ARG A 354 3.74 -0.95 -37.26
N LEU A 355 3.31 -0.38 -36.11
CA LEU A 355 3.37 1.06 -35.84
C LEU A 355 4.75 1.50 -35.31
N GLN A 356 5.61 0.56 -34.90
CA GLN A 356 6.96 0.92 -34.52
C GLN A 356 7.73 1.44 -35.74
N PRO A 357 8.51 2.52 -35.60
CA PRO A 357 9.44 2.91 -36.66
C PRO A 357 10.34 1.72 -36.96
N GLN A 358 10.37 1.23 -38.18
CA GLN A 358 11.38 0.29 -38.61
C GLN A 358 12.71 1.03 -38.50
N GLU A 359 13.46 0.80 -37.40
CA GLU A 359 14.88 1.13 -37.40
C GLU A 359 15.48 0.45 -38.63
N ALA A 360 15.94 1.27 -39.55
CA ALA A 360 16.51 0.86 -40.82
C ALA A 360 17.62 -0.17 -40.57
N LYS A 361 17.26 -1.45 -40.69
CA LYS A 361 18.24 -2.49 -40.97
C LYS A 361 18.69 -2.25 -42.41
N ASN A 362 19.60 -1.30 -42.59
CA ASN A 362 20.51 -1.21 -43.75
C ASN A 362 21.32 0.07 -43.62
N VAL A 363 22.53 -0.07 -43.14
CA VAL A 363 23.72 0.36 -43.92
C VAL A 363 24.89 -0.38 -43.29
N THR A 364 25.17 -1.56 -43.84
CA THR A 364 26.55 -1.99 -43.90
C THR A 364 27.23 -1.07 -44.89
N PRO A 365 28.16 -0.20 -44.50
CA PRO A 365 29.00 0.47 -45.48
C PRO A 365 29.88 -0.59 -46.13
N SER A 366 29.70 -0.75 -47.44
CA SER A 366 30.69 -1.48 -48.27
C SER A 366 32.08 -0.87 -48.05
N PRO A 367 33.12 -1.71 -47.91
CA PRO A 367 34.48 -1.24 -47.77
C PRO A 367 35.10 -0.99 -49.14
N GLU A 368 34.61 -0.01 -49.88
CA GLU A 368 35.25 0.47 -51.09
C GLU A 368 34.91 1.96 -51.28
N ASP A 369 35.73 2.80 -50.67
CA ASP A 369 36.04 4.13 -51.14
C ASP A 369 37.04 4.80 -50.16
N GLU A 370 38.28 4.33 -50.19
CA GLU A 370 39.40 5.12 -49.69
C GLU A 370 39.86 6.03 -50.84
N PRO A 371 39.83 7.33 -50.71
CA PRO A 371 40.64 8.20 -51.56
C PRO A 371 42.06 8.26 -50.99
N SER A 372 42.97 7.60 -51.68
CA SER A 372 44.41 7.83 -51.55
C SER A 372 44.71 9.31 -51.83
N THR A 373 45.24 10.02 -50.88
CA THR A 373 45.97 11.26 -51.15
C THR A 373 47.16 11.36 -50.19
N SER A 374 48.28 11.28 -50.82
CA SER A 374 49.65 11.46 -50.36
C SER A 374 49.89 12.73 -49.55
N ALA A 375 50.77 12.57 -48.58
CA ALA A 375 51.40 13.64 -47.81
C ALA A 375 52.23 14.60 -48.64
N PRO A 376 52.58 15.80 -48.09
CA PRO A 376 53.94 15.87 -47.56
C PRO A 376 54.06 16.57 -46.17
N ALA A 377 55.09 16.14 -45.50
CA ALA A 377 55.59 16.62 -44.25
C ALA A 377 56.12 18.06 -44.33
N LEU A 378 55.93 18.87 -43.28
CA LEU A 378 56.84 19.91 -42.83
C LEU A 378 56.72 20.08 -41.31
N SER A 379 57.84 19.82 -40.64
CA SER A 379 58.10 20.16 -39.21
C SER A 379 58.85 21.51 -39.12
N PRO A 380 59.30 21.93 -37.94
CA PRO A 380 58.59 22.65 -36.88
C PRO A 380 59.25 24.02 -36.63
N SER A 381 58.56 24.93 -35.93
CA SER A 381 59.29 25.97 -35.18
C SER A 381 58.41 26.72 -34.18
N SER A 382 58.79 26.60 -32.94
CA SER A 382 59.17 27.56 -31.92
C SER A 382 58.13 28.44 -31.24
N LYS A 383 58.12 28.22 -29.92
CA LYS A 383 58.20 29.20 -28.79
C LYS A 383 57.16 30.32 -28.69
N GLY A 384 56.55 30.36 -27.47
CA GLY A 384 56.04 31.59 -26.89
C GLY A 384 54.98 31.33 -25.85
N SER A 385 55.39 31.25 -24.63
CA SER A 385 55.12 32.00 -23.41
C SER A 385 53.76 31.83 -22.77
N ALA A 386 53.87 31.41 -21.54
CA ALA A 386 52.86 31.42 -20.50
C ALA A 386 52.31 32.83 -20.22
N THR A 387 51.04 32.94 -20.00
CA THR A 387 50.46 33.94 -19.09
C THR A 387 49.24 33.37 -18.40
N ASP A 388 49.43 33.27 -17.14
CA ASP A 388 48.62 33.33 -15.97
C ASP A 388 47.26 34.03 -16.12
N TRP A 389 46.15 33.41 -15.73
CA TRP A 389 44.96 34.12 -15.31
C TRP A 389 44.22 33.35 -14.24
N SER A 390 44.13 33.92 -13.04
CA SER A 390 43.29 33.59 -11.92
C SER A 390 41.85 34.05 -12.09
N PRO A 391 40.87 33.46 -11.36
CA PRO A 391 39.45 33.67 -11.60
C PRO A 391 38.91 34.91 -10.89
N SER A 392 38.05 35.65 -11.60
CA SER A 392 37.27 36.76 -11.07
C SER A 392 35.82 36.41 -10.98
N GLU A 393 35.23 36.72 -9.86
CA GLU A 393 33.82 36.81 -9.46
C GLU A 393 32.84 37.18 -10.59
N ALA A 394 31.67 36.51 -10.60
CA ALA A 394 30.48 37.06 -11.22
C ALA A 394 29.21 36.45 -10.64
N THR A 395 28.55 37.19 -9.83
CA THR A 395 27.20 37.77 -10.01
C THR A 395 26.08 36.80 -10.32
N GLU A 396 25.30 36.45 -9.27
CA GLU A 396 23.95 35.94 -9.32
C GLU A 396 22.97 37.04 -9.84
N PRO A 397 21.94 36.69 -10.63
CA PRO A 397 20.79 37.58 -10.83
C PRO A 397 19.66 37.27 -9.82
N PRO A 398 18.92 38.27 -9.34
CA PRO A 398 17.92 38.13 -8.29
C PRO A 398 16.55 37.80 -8.85
N LEU A 399 15.94 36.71 -8.37
CA LEU A 399 14.50 36.41 -8.52
C LEU A 399 13.90 35.97 -7.20
N VAL A 400 13.83 36.85 -6.24
CA VAL A 400 12.95 36.75 -5.08
C VAL A 400 12.42 38.15 -4.74
N SER A 401 11.32 38.53 -5.35
CA SER A 401 10.40 39.52 -4.76
C SER A 401 9.13 39.63 -5.59
N LYS A 402 8.17 38.71 -5.45
CA LYS A 402 6.76 38.95 -5.79
C LYS A 402 5.86 37.80 -5.26
N LEU A 403 5.90 37.55 -3.95
CA LEU A 403 4.86 36.73 -3.28
C LEU A 403 4.75 37.16 -1.81
N GLY A 404 4.33 38.38 -1.60
CA GLY A 404 4.11 38.91 -0.29
C GLY A 404 3.11 40.07 -0.31
N ARG A 405 1.90 39.83 -0.79
CA ARG A 405 0.73 40.70 -0.51
C ARG A 405 -0.54 40.09 -1.10
N MET A 406 -1.15 39.14 -0.42
CA MET A 406 -2.58 38.84 -0.51
C MET A 406 -2.99 37.92 0.65
N ALA A 407 -3.11 38.47 1.84
CA ALA A 407 -3.81 37.86 2.96
C ALA A 407 -4.29 38.99 3.88
N ALA A 408 -5.47 39.51 3.64
CA ALA A 408 -6.35 40.14 4.63
C ALA A 408 -7.66 40.56 3.95
N ARG A 409 -8.68 39.74 4.03
CA ARG A 409 -10.09 40.18 3.94
C ARG A 409 -10.87 39.51 5.06
N PRO A 410 -11.64 40.23 5.83
CA PRO A 410 -12.38 39.72 7.00
C PRO A 410 -13.64 38.97 6.55
N VAL A 411 -13.93 37.88 7.28
CA VAL A 411 -15.14 37.08 7.18
C VAL A 411 -16.33 37.88 7.74
N VAL A 412 -17.29 38.19 6.89
CA VAL A 412 -18.62 38.75 7.25
C VAL A 412 -19.49 37.59 7.72
N ARG A 413 -19.98 37.66 8.98
CA ARG A 413 -21.03 36.78 9.51
C ARG A 413 -22.39 37.12 8.87
N PRO A 414 -23.18 36.14 8.42
CA PRO A 414 -24.58 36.40 8.09
C PRO A 414 -25.47 36.44 9.36
N ALA A 415 -26.36 37.37 9.35
CA ALA A 415 -27.32 37.63 10.39
C ALA A 415 -28.41 36.56 10.50
N SER A 416 -28.80 36.28 11.72
CA SER A 416 -29.95 35.48 12.13
C SER A 416 -31.28 36.06 11.62
N GLY A 417 -32.01 35.27 10.83
CA GLY A 417 -33.40 35.52 10.45
C GLY A 417 -34.38 34.68 11.28
N PRO A 418 -35.61 35.09 11.46
CA PRO A 418 -36.55 34.59 12.48
C PRO A 418 -37.27 33.30 12.03
N GLY A 419 -37.59 32.45 13.03
CA GLY A 419 -38.27 31.17 12.86
C GLY A 419 -39.74 31.27 12.43
N PRO A 420 -40.28 30.17 11.86
CA PRO A 420 -41.68 30.12 11.44
C PRO A 420 -42.62 29.77 12.59
N ARG A 421 -43.77 30.51 12.59
CA ARG A 421 -44.92 30.30 13.47
C ARG A 421 -45.71 29.05 13.03
N THR A 422 -46.12 28.29 14.00
CA THR A 422 -47.11 27.20 13.96
C THR A 422 -48.46 27.60 13.37
N ARG A 423 -48.99 26.76 12.51
CA ARG A 423 -50.41 26.32 12.49
C ARG A 423 -50.43 24.81 12.19
#